data_1720bcf2b086f99d4915c3f0f7891a94
#
_entry.id   1720bcf2b086f99d4915c3f0f7891a94
#
_cell.length_a   1.000
_cell.length_b   1.000
_cell.length_c   1.000
_cell.angle_alpha   90.00
_cell.angle_beta   90.00
_cell.angle_gamma   90.00
#
_symmetry.space_group_name_H-M   'P 1'
#
loop_
_entity.id
_entity.type
_entity.pdbx_description
1 polymer ?
#
loop_
_entity_poly.entity_id
_entity_poly.type
_entity_poly.pdbx_seq_one_letter_code
_entity_poly.pdbx_strand_id
1 'polypeptide(L)' 'MNSATHKGYFANVLVSYPLDQEFTYSFTKDQTVKVGTIVLVPFRSKSYLGVVSSIKDKINFDLKKIKPIKETSSYL' A
#
# COMPACT_ATOMS: atom_id res chain seq x y z
N MET A 1 9.82 -15.40 -18.32
CA MET A 1 9.75 -15.49 -17.75
C MET A 1 9.31 -15.10 -16.77
N ASN A 2 9.10 -15.06 -16.39
CA ASN A 2 8.64 -15.07 -15.48
C ASN A 2 8.28 -14.07 -14.70
N SER A 3 7.25 -13.99 -14.31
CA SER A 3 6.92 -13.03 -13.36
C SER A 3 7.72 -13.31 -12.13
N ALA A 4 8.62 -12.47 -11.86
CA ALA A 4 9.44 -12.65 -10.70
C ALA A 4 8.62 -12.31 -9.45
N THR A 5 8.83 -13.07 -8.40
CA THR A 5 8.30 -12.74 -7.09
C THR A 5 9.26 -11.77 -6.44
N HIS A 6 8.73 -10.68 -5.93
CA HIS A 6 9.53 -9.65 -5.26
C HIS A 6 9.21 -9.66 -3.77
N LYS A 7 10.26 -9.72 -2.96
CA LYS A 7 10.11 -9.67 -1.51
C LYS A 7 10.26 -8.25 -1.01
N GLY A 8 9.57 -7.92 0.05
CA GLY A 8 9.65 -6.59 0.63
C GLY A 8 8.49 -6.35 1.58
N TYR A 9 8.19 -5.09 1.78
CA TYR A 9 7.11 -4.67 2.66
C TYR A 9 5.99 -4.10 1.80
N PHE A 10 4.88 -4.83 1.72
CA PHE A 10 3.75 -4.43 0.89
C PHE A 10 2.47 -4.51 1.69
N ALA A 11 1.54 -3.64 1.36
CA ALA A 11 0.24 -3.62 2.01
C ALA A 11 -0.83 -3.40 0.95
N ASN A 12 -1.93 -4.15 1.08
CA ASN A 12 -3.10 -3.85 0.30
C ASN A 12 -3.88 -2.81 1.06
N VAL A 13 -4.26 -1.75 0.37
CA VAL A 13 -4.94 -0.61 0.98
C VAL A 13 -6.27 -0.41 0.27
N LEU A 14 -7.33 -0.40 1.05
CA LEU A 14 -8.66 -0.07 0.54
C LEU A 14 -8.76 1.44 0.54
N VAL A 15 -8.74 2.01 -0.66
CA VAL A 15 -8.88 3.44 -0.84
C VAL A 15 -10.36 3.71 -1.03
N SER A 16 -10.95 4.36 -0.05
CA SER A 16 -12.39 4.56 -0.07
C SER A 16 -12.77 5.64 -1.08
N TYR A 17 -13.88 6.30 -0.85
CA TYR A 17 -14.39 7.29 -1.78
C TYR A 17 -13.32 8.25 -2.27
N PRO A 18 -13.25 8.56 -3.55
CA PRO A 18 -14.19 8.13 -4.60
C PRO A 18 -13.81 6.81 -5.27
N LEU A 19 -12.70 6.22 -4.96
CA LEU A 19 -12.19 5.05 -5.67
C LEU A 19 -12.85 3.75 -5.23
N ASP A 20 -12.98 3.58 -3.94
CA ASP A 20 -13.62 2.40 -3.35
C ASP A 20 -13.04 1.10 -3.90
N GLN A 21 -11.71 1.06 -4.01
CA GLN A 21 -10.98 -0.07 -4.55
C GLN A 21 -9.74 -0.36 -3.72
N GLU A 22 -9.23 -1.56 -3.85
CA GLU A 22 -8.05 -2.01 -3.14
C GLU A 22 -6.86 -2.00 -4.07
N PHE A 23 -5.75 -1.42 -3.60
CA PHE A 23 -4.52 -1.37 -4.36
C PHE A 23 -3.35 -1.78 -3.46
N THR A 24 -2.27 -2.23 -4.07
CA THR A 24 -1.08 -2.64 -3.34
C THR A 24 -0.06 -1.50 -3.35
N TYR A 25 0.48 -1.21 -2.17
CA TYR A 25 1.51 -0.19 -1.99
C TYR A 25 2.68 -0.77 -1.23
N SER A 26 3.84 -0.15 -1.37
CA SER A 26 5.01 -0.53 -0.59
C SER A 26 5.11 0.37 0.65
N PHE A 27 5.86 -0.08 1.64
CA PHE A 27 6.16 0.74 2.80
C PHE A 27 7.55 0.35 3.30
N THR A 28 8.09 1.17 4.21
CA THR A 28 9.43 0.94 4.74
C THR A 28 9.32 0.38 6.15
N LYS A 29 10.43 -0.20 6.62
CA LYS A 29 10.50 -0.70 7.99
C LYS A 29 10.15 0.36 9.02
N ASP A 30 10.47 1.61 8.70
CA ASP A 30 10.27 2.71 9.65
C ASP A 30 8.82 3.10 9.81
N GLN A 31 7.99 2.71 8.86
CA GLN A 31 6.57 3.05 8.92
C GLN A 31 5.83 2.00 9.72
N THR A 32 4.95 2.45 10.59
CA THR A 32 4.10 1.54 11.35
C THR A 32 2.87 1.23 10.51
N VAL A 33 2.89 0.05 9.88
CA VAL A 33 1.80 -0.36 8.99
C VAL A 33 1.26 -1.70 9.46
N LYS A 34 -0.01 -1.70 9.82
CA LYS A 34 -0.72 -2.90 10.28
C LYS A 34 -2.09 -2.92 9.63
N VAL A 35 -2.73 -4.07 9.64
CA VAL A 35 -4.11 -4.15 9.19
C VAL A 35 -4.93 -3.18 10.05
N GLY A 36 -5.71 -2.33 9.39
CA GLY A 36 -6.50 -1.31 10.06
C GLY A 36 -5.85 0.05 10.15
N THR A 37 -4.56 0.15 9.83
CA THR A 37 -3.88 1.46 9.87
C THR A 37 -4.43 2.35 8.76
N ILE A 38 -4.69 3.61 9.11
CA ILE A 38 -5.07 4.63 8.14
C ILE A 38 -3.80 5.16 7.51
N VAL A 39 -3.78 5.22 6.20
CA VAL A 39 -2.60 5.63 5.46
C VAL A 39 -2.97 6.65 4.39
N LEU A 40 -1.99 7.46 4.00
CA LEU A 40 -2.14 8.37 2.88
C LEU A 40 -1.37 7.78 1.71
N VAL A 41 -2.03 7.55 0.60
CA VAL A 41 -1.43 6.88 -0.55
C VAL A 41 -1.61 7.71 -1.80
N PRO A 42 -0.64 7.62 -2.73
CA PRO A 42 -0.79 8.29 -4.02
C PRO A 42 -1.63 7.44 -4.95
N PHE A 43 -2.40 8.10 -5.80
CA PHE A 43 -3.11 7.44 -6.87
C PHE A 43 -3.26 8.43 -8.00
N ARG A 44 -2.60 8.11 -9.12
CA ARG A 44 -2.51 9.05 -10.24
C ARG A 44 -1.83 10.33 -9.73
N SER A 45 -2.41 11.48 -9.94
CA SER A 45 -1.76 12.71 -9.51
C SER A 45 -2.30 13.25 -8.19
N LYS A 46 -3.00 12.42 -7.43
CA LYS A 46 -3.61 12.85 -6.17
C LYS A 46 -3.22 11.92 -5.04
N SER A 47 -3.56 12.33 -3.83
CA SER A 47 -3.36 11.52 -2.64
C SER A 47 -4.70 11.25 -1.99
N TYR A 48 -4.87 10.05 -1.45
CA TYR A 48 -6.12 9.64 -0.84
C TYR A 48 -5.85 8.94 0.48
N LEU A 49 -6.80 8.98 1.36
CA LEU A 49 -6.75 8.19 2.58
C LEU A 49 -7.29 6.80 2.28
N GLY A 50 -6.71 5.83 2.95
CA GLY A 50 -7.16 4.46 2.83
C GLY A 50 -6.89 3.70 4.11
N VAL A 51 -7.37 2.47 4.15
CA VAL A 51 -7.19 1.59 5.31
C VAL A 51 -6.47 0.35 4.85
N VAL A 52 -5.44 -0.04 5.58
CA VAL A 52 -4.70 -1.24 5.27
C VAL A 52 -5.58 -2.45 5.51
N SER A 53 -5.81 -3.24 4.47
CA SER A 53 -6.65 -4.43 4.57
C SER A 53 -5.83 -5.70 4.77
N SER A 54 -4.61 -5.74 4.27
CA SER A 54 -3.73 -6.87 4.49
C SER A 54 -2.28 -6.47 4.30
N ILE A 55 -1.38 -7.25 4.89
CA ILE A 55 0.05 -7.04 4.76
C ILE A 55 0.62 -8.22 3.99
N LYS A 56 1.55 -7.93 3.10
CA LYS A 56 2.19 -8.97 2.30
C LYS A 56 3.69 -8.78 2.34
N ASP A 57 4.43 -9.88 2.31
CA ASP A 57 5.89 -9.81 2.29
C ASP A 57 6.44 -10.09 0.91
N LYS A 58 5.59 -10.39 -0.05
CA LYS A 58 6.01 -10.59 -1.43
C LYS A 58 4.84 -10.36 -2.39
N ILE A 59 5.18 -9.98 -3.61
CA ILE A 59 4.20 -9.72 -4.65
C ILE A 59 4.70 -10.31 -5.95
N ASN A 60 3.78 -10.52 -6.89
CA ASN A 60 4.08 -11.02 -8.23
C ASN A 60 3.89 -9.97 -9.31
N PHE A 61 3.88 -8.71 -8.92
CA PHE A 61 3.69 -7.62 -9.86
C PHE A 61 5.02 -7.01 -10.25
N ASP A 62 4.96 -6.18 -11.28
CA ASP A 62 6.07 -5.33 -11.66
C ASP A 62 6.26 -4.28 -10.56
N LEU A 63 7.42 -4.28 -9.92
CA LEU A 63 7.73 -3.32 -8.86
C LEU A 63 7.59 -1.88 -9.31
N LYS A 64 7.80 -1.62 -10.59
CA LYS A 64 7.68 -0.26 -11.11
C LYS A 64 6.29 0.31 -10.98
N LYS A 65 5.30 -0.56 -10.84
CA LYS A 65 3.91 -0.13 -10.70
C LYS A 65 3.48 0.03 -9.27
N ILE A 66 4.35 -0.33 -8.32
CA ILE A 66 4.03 -0.23 -6.90
C ILE A 66 4.56 1.09 -6.38
N LYS A 67 3.68 1.89 -5.83
CA LYS A 67 4.05 3.17 -5.25
C LYS A 67 4.10 3.07 -3.74
N PRO A 68 4.86 3.95 -3.09
CA PRO A 68 4.98 3.88 -1.64
C PRO A 68 3.82 4.57 -0.93
N ILE A 69 3.51 4.08 0.25
CA ILE A 69 2.61 4.77 1.17
C ILE A 69 3.30 6.09 1.55
N LYS A 70 2.57 7.18 1.50
CA LYS A 70 3.15 8.49 1.79
C LYS A 70 3.28 8.73 3.29
N GLU A 71 2.23 8.44 4.02
CA GLU A 71 2.20 8.68 5.47
C GLU A 71 1.30 7.65 6.13
N THR A 72 1.56 7.42 7.41
CA THR A 72 0.69 6.57 8.22
C THR A 72 0.21 7.36 9.41
N SER A 73 -0.94 7.00 9.93
CA SER A 73 -1.44 7.57 11.16
C SER A 73 -1.28 6.50 12.23
N SER A 74 -0.56 6.82 13.27
CA SER A 74 -0.28 5.84 14.31
C SER A 74 -1.17 6.00 15.54
N TYR A 75 -2.11 6.92 15.51
CA TYR A 75 -3.04 7.05 16.63
C TYR A 75 -4.47 7.27 16.19
N LEU A 76 -4.90 6.41 15.36
CA LEU A 76 -6.34 6.40 15.06
C LEU A 76 -6.92 5.09 15.49
#